data_d743f4516f49792ab97e49a89fc6a91e
#
_entry.id   d743f4516f49792ab97e49a89fc6a91e
#
_cell.length_a   1.000
_cell.length_b   1.000
_cell.length_c   1.000
_cell.angle_alpha   90.00
_cell.angle_beta   90.00
_cell.angle_gamma   90.00
#
_symmetry.space_group_name_H-M   'P 1'
#
loop_
_entity.id
_entity.type
_entity.pdbx_description
1 polymer ?
#
loop_
_entity_poly.entity_id
_entity_poly.type
_entity_poly.pdbx_seq_one_letter_code
_entity_poly.pdbx_strand_id
1 'polypeptide(L)'
;KHLLLVVVFCLIFYSIDAQIVQWRGPERDGHFPETGLMEKWPENGPELLVEVEGIGKGFSSAVLDGNMMYVTGMIDTLDYLTAIDMQGNKKWQVPYGRSWTKSFPDTRSTAVIEDDRIYVQSGTGKVNCINKETGKINWAVDIDEDFETVYHRWGNSETPLIIDDLVICSPSGEKTSVVALNKMTGEKVWQSEPVGGPR
;
A
#
# COMPACT_ATOMS: atom_id res chain seq x y z
N LYS A 1 -46.86 4.93 44.62
CA LYS A 1 -45.37 5.06 44.51
C LYS A 1 -44.94 4.28 43.28
N HIS A 2 -44.76 4.97 42.15
CA HIS A 2 -44.22 4.36 40.93
C HIS A 2 -42.72 4.55 40.95
N LEU A 3 -42.00 3.43 41.00
CA LEU A 3 -40.55 3.39 40.88
C LEU A 3 -40.19 3.49 39.39
N LEU A 4 -39.65 4.64 38.98
CA LEU A 4 -39.17 4.89 37.63
C LEU A 4 -37.77 4.23 37.51
N LEU A 5 -37.67 3.10 36.82
CA LEU A 5 -36.40 2.44 36.54
C LEU A 5 -35.77 3.12 35.33
N VAL A 6 -34.76 3.98 35.57
CA VAL A 6 -33.96 4.60 34.52
C VAL A 6 -32.87 3.59 34.13
N VAL A 7 -33.04 2.93 33.02
CA VAL A 7 -31.98 2.10 32.39
C VAL A 7 -31.04 3.02 31.63
N VAL A 8 -29.88 3.29 32.23
CA VAL A 8 -28.78 3.99 31.53
C VAL A 8 -28.11 3.01 30.59
N PHE A 9 -28.39 3.15 29.30
CA PHE A 9 -27.71 2.39 28.25
C PHE A 9 -26.34 3.06 28.01
N CYS A 10 -25.28 2.58 28.64
CA CYS A 10 -23.92 2.94 28.30
C CYS A 10 -23.60 2.35 26.93
N LEU A 11 -23.73 3.14 25.86
CA LEU A 11 -23.16 2.84 24.54
C LEU A 11 -21.63 2.92 24.69
N ILE A 12 -21.02 1.76 24.86
CA ILE A 12 -19.57 1.64 24.73
C ILE A 12 -19.29 1.72 23.23
N PHE A 13 -18.88 2.88 22.77
CA PHE A 13 -18.31 3.03 21.43
C PHE A 13 -16.94 2.35 21.45
N TYR A 14 -16.85 1.13 20.97
CA TYR A 14 -15.57 0.60 20.55
C TYR A 14 -15.17 1.38 19.30
N SER A 15 -14.18 2.21 19.39
CA SER A 15 -13.47 2.70 18.22
C SER A 15 -12.82 1.45 17.60
N ILE A 16 -13.37 0.97 16.50
CA ILE A 16 -12.67 0.01 15.66
C ILE A 16 -11.66 0.87 14.91
N ASP A 17 -10.45 0.98 15.45
CA ASP A 17 -9.36 1.57 14.68
C ASP A 17 -9.16 0.72 13.43
N ALA A 18 -9.20 1.36 12.27
CA ALA A 18 -8.97 0.70 11.00
C ALA A 18 -7.57 0.06 11.03
N GLN A 19 -7.53 -1.25 10.88
CA GLN A 19 -6.24 -1.95 10.85
C GLN A 19 -5.53 -1.65 9.52
N ILE A 20 -4.39 -0.98 9.60
CA ILE A 20 -3.54 -0.75 8.43
C ILE A 20 -2.74 -2.03 8.17
N VAL A 21 -2.93 -2.61 6.97
CA VAL A 21 -2.19 -3.78 6.52
C VAL A 21 -1.09 -3.34 5.58
N GLN A 22 0.15 -3.62 5.94
CA GLN A 22 1.34 -3.25 5.19
C GLN A 22 2.50 -4.22 5.45
N TRP A 23 3.56 -4.17 4.63
CA TRP A 23 4.63 -5.17 4.59
C TRP A 23 5.47 -5.30 5.87
N ARG A 24 5.46 -4.31 6.77
CA ARG A 24 6.19 -4.33 8.04
C ARG A 24 5.33 -4.66 9.26
N GLY A 25 4.11 -5.14 9.06
CA GLY A 25 3.17 -5.44 10.14
C GLY A 25 2.46 -4.20 10.69
N PRO A 26 1.48 -4.36 11.58
CA PRO A 26 0.64 -3.28 12.08
C PRO A 26 1.45 -2.18 12.79
N GLU A 27 2.45 -2.56 13.57
CA GLU A 27 3.32 -1.64 14.32
C GLU A 27 4.47 -1.06 13.49
N ARG A 28 4.64 -1.47 12.24
CA ARG A 28 5.72 -1.05 11.31
C ARG A 28 7.13 -1.37 11.79
N ASP A 29 7.27 -2.31 12.69
CA ASP A 29 8.54 -2.72 13.30
C ASP A 29 9.10 -4.03 12.72
N GLY A 30 8.34 -4.68 11.84
CA GLY A 30 8.69 -5.95 11.22
C GLY A 30 8.42 -7.16 12.11
N HIS A 31 7.76 -6.98 13.23
CA HIS A 31 7.30 -8.08 14.07
C HIS A 31 5.89 -8.53 13.68
N PHE A 32 5.74 -9.84 13.59
CA PHE A 32 4.47 -10.49 13.30
C PHE A 32 4.18 -11.46 14.45
N PRO A 33 3.02 -11.35 15.12
CA PRO A 33 2.73 -12.12 16.32
C PRO A 33 2.28 -13.56 16.02
N GLU A 34 2.78 -14.16 14.95
CA GLU A 34 2.48 -15.54 14.60
C GLU A 34 3.09 -16.51 15.60
N THR A 35 2.35 -17.58 15.86
CA THR A 35 2.78 -18.67 16.71
C THR A 35 2.69 -20.00 15.96
N GLY A 36 3.40 -21.02 16.44
CA GLY A 36 3.37 -22.34 15.82
C GLY A 36 4.10 -22.41 14.47
N LEU A 37 5.04 -21.50 14.24
CA LEU A 37 5.90 -21.55 13.06
C LEU A 37 6.74 -22.81 13.03
N MET A 38 7.04 -23.32 11.85
CA MET A 38 7.91 -24.48 11.69
C MET A 38 9.35 -24.14 12.08
N GLU A 39 9.92 -24.91 13.00
CA GLU A 39 11.34 -24.77 13.36
C GLU A 39 12.28 -25.33 12.29
N LYS A 40 11.79 -26.23 11.46
CA LYS A 40 12.56 -26.89 10.40
C LYS A 40 11.66 -27.18 9.19
N TRP A 41 12.17 -26.87 8.02
CA TRP A 41 11.51 -27.25 6.77
C TRP A 41 11.47 -28.77 6.58
N PRO A 42 10.40 -29.33 6.00
CA PRO A 42 10.39 -30.72 5.51
C PRO A 42 11.55 -30.98 4.55
N GLU A 43 11.97 -32.23 4.44
CA GLU A 43 13.11 -32.60 3.57
C GLU A 43 12.92 -32.15 2.12
N ASN A 44 11.69 -32.16 1.62
CA ASN A 44 11.32 -31.72 0.25
C ASN A 44 10.89 -30.25 0.19
N GLY A 45 11.11 -29.45 1.24
CA GLY A 45 10.63 -28.07 1.33
C GLY A 45 9.15 -27.97 1.68
N PRO A 46 8.60 -26.73 1.71
CA PRO A 46 7.17 -26.54 1.94
C PRO A 46 6.32 -27.02 0.76
N GLU A 47 5.09 -27.43 1.05
CA GLU A 47 4.11 -27.78 0.02
C GLU A 47 3.73 -26.54 -0.80
N LEU A 48 3.72 -26.66 -2.14
CA LEU A 48 3.17 -25.63 -3.03
C LEU A 48 1.63 -25.73 -3.02
N LEU A 49 0.98 -24.75 -2.40
CA LEU A 49 -0.49 -24.73 -2.30
C LEU A 49 -1.15 -24.02 -3.49
N VAL A 50 -0.55 -22.92 -3.95
CA VAL A 50 -1.11 -22.08 -5.01
C VAL A 50 0.03 -21.50 -5.84
N GLU A 51 -0.13 -21.50 -7.17
CA GLU A 51 0.72 -20.82 -8.12
C GLU A 51 -0.13 -19.87 -8.97
N VAL A 52 0.32 -18.64 -9.14
CA VAL A 52 -0.41 -17.61 -9.90
C VAL A 52 0.50 -16.98 -10.93
N GLU A 53 0.10 -17.05 -12.18
CA GLU A 53 0.82 -16.45 -13.31
C GLU A 53 0.19 -15.13 -13.77
N GLY A 54 0.96 -14.34 -14.54
CA GLY A 54 0.48 -13.10 -15.18
C GLY A 54 0.23 -11.96 -14.22
N ILE A 55 0.94 -11.93 -13.09
CA ILE A 55 0.95 -10.79 -12.14
C ILE A 55 2.05 -9.77 -12.46
N GLY A 56 2.93 -10.08 -13.42
CA GLY A 56 4.07 -9.24 -13.75
C GLY A 56 5.31 -9.53 -12.91
N LYS A 57 6.34 -8.70 -13.05
CA LYS A 57 7.63 -8.82 -12.34
C LYS A 57 7.77 -7.75 -11.29
N GLY A 58 8.35 -8.05 -10.15
CA GLY A 58 8.52 -7.07 -9.08
C GLY A 58 9.33 -7.55 -7.89
N PHE A 59 9.65 -6.60 -7.03
CA PHE A 59 10.38 -6.78 -5.77
C PHE A 59 9.50 -6.46 -4.54
N SER A 60 8.22 -6.17 -4.76
CA SER A 60 7.29 -5.88 -3.68
C SER A 60 6.93 -7.11 -2.87
N SER A 61 6.51 -6.92 -1.64
CA SER A 61 5.88 -7.98 -0.86
C SER A 61 4.41 -8.14 -1.27
N ALA A 62 3.92 -9.37 -1.28
CA ALA A 62 2.49 -9.61 -1.28
C ALA A 62 1.91 -9.24 0.09
N VAL A 63 0.75 -8.61 0.10
CA VAL A 63 0.04 -8.19 1.32
C VAL A 63 -1.26 -8.96 1.42
N LEU A 64 -1.50 -9.56 2.59
CA LEU A 64 -2.70 -10.33 2.90
C LEU A 64 -3.66 -9.49 3.74
N ASP A 65 -4.90 -9.38 3.28
CA ASP A 65 -5.99 -8.78 4.03
C ASP A 65 -7.22 -9.69 3.96
N GLY A 66 -7.56 -10.32 5.07
CA GLY A 66 -8.56 -11.36 5.13
C GLY A 66 -8.21 -12.56 4.22
N ASN A 67 -9.09 -12.85 3.28
CA ASN A 67 -8.92 -13.94 2.30
C ASN A 67 -8.42 -13.46 0.93
N MET A 68 -7.86 -12.26 0.88
CA MET A 68 -7.37 -11.65 -0.35
C MET A 68 -5.88 -11.33 -0.23
N MET A 69 -5.16 -11.58 -1.30
CA MET A 69 -3.75 -11.20 -1.48
C MET A 69 -3.67 -10.08 -2.51
N TYR A 70 -2.87 -9.08 -2.22
CA TYR A 70 -2.60 -7.95 -3.12
C TYR A 70 -1.11 -7.89 -3.42
N VAL A 71 -0.76 -7.89 -4.70
CA VAL A 71 0.63 -7.90 -5.14
C VAL A 71 0.80 -6.97 -6.33
N THR A 72 1.93 -6.26 -6.36
CA THR A 72 2.28 -5.40 -7.49
C THR A 72 3.25 -6.11 -8.42
N GLY A 73 3.18 -5.79 -9.72
CA GLY A 73 4.07 -6.35 -10.74
C GLY A 73 4.10 -5.51 -12.00
N MET A 74 5.25 -5.41 -12.63
CA MET A 74 5.41 -4.74 -13.93
C MET A 74 5.00 -5.67 -15.07
N ILE A 75 4.09 -5.18 -15.91
CA ILE A 75 3.74 -5.79 -17.18
C ILE A 75 4.06 -4.77 -18.27
N ASP A 76 4.89 -5.13 -19.22
CA ASP A 76 5.47 -4.24 -20.23
C ASP A 76 6.20 -3.04 -19.58
N THR A 77 5.58 -1.88 -19.52
CA THR A 77 6.16 -0.64 -18.97
C THR A 77 5.31 -0.01 -17.87
N LEU A 78 4.28 -0.72 -17.41
CA LEU A 78 3.34 -0.25 -16.41
C LEU A 78 3.40 -1.10 -15.15
N ASP A 79 3.23 -0.45 -14.01
CA ASP A 79 3.03 -1.09 -12.73
C ASP A 79 1.55 -1.44 -12.56
N TYR A 80 1.28 -2.70 -12.26
CA TYR A 80 -0.05 -3.25 -12.00
C TYR A 80 -0.19 -3.67 -10.55
N LEU A 81 -1.38 -3.47 -10.01
CA LEU A 81 -1.82 -4.07 -8.76
C LEU A 81 -2.81 -5.19 -9.09
N THR A 82 -2.58 -6.36 -8.51
CA THR A 82 -3.42 -7.56 -8.71
C THR A 82 -4.01 -8.00 -7.38
N ALA A 83 -5.33 -8.21 -7.35
CA ALA A 83 -6.05 -8.85 -6.24
C ALA A 83 -6.32 -10.31 -6.57
N ILE A 84 -5.98 -11.20 -5.64
CA ILE A 84 -6.00 -12.65 -5.81
C ILE A 84 -6.67 -13.26 -4.58
N ASP A 85 -7.57 -14.23 -4.76
CA ASP A 85 -8.10 -14.99 -3.63
C ASP A 85 -7.14 -16.11 -3.18
N MET A 86 -7.42 -16.74 -2.05
CA MET A 86 -6.59 -17.80 -1.50
C MET A 86 -6.59 -19.10 -2.33
N GLN A 87 -7.42 -19.18 -3.38
CA GLN A 87 -7.44 -20.26 -4.36
C GLN A 87 -6.62 -19.93 -5.62
N GLY A 88 -6.00 -18.72 -5.68
CA GLY A 88 -5.20 -18.27 -6.81
C GLY A 88 -5.98 -17.62 -7.94
N ASN A 89 -7.29 -17.36 -7.76
CA ASN A 89 -8.07 -16.68 -8.79
C ASN A 89 -7.85 -15.17 -8.75
N LYS A 90 -7.44 -14.58 -9.85
CA LYS A 90 -7.38 -13.13 -10.00
C LYS A 90 -8.78 -12.54 -10.02
N LYS A 91 -9.09 -11.65 -9.09
CA LYS A 91 -10.37 -10.94 -9.00
C LYS A 91 -10.37 -9.71 -9.89
N TRP A 92 -9.29 -8.95 -9.84
CA TRP A 92 -9.05 -7.82 -10.70
C TRP A 92 -7.54 -7.55 -10.82
N GLN A 93 -7.17 -6.83 -11.87
CA GLN A 93 -5.82 -6.34 -12.10
C GLN A 93 -5.91 -4.97 -12.76
N VAL A 94 -5.23 -3.96 -12.23
CA VAL A 94 -5.34 -2.58 -12.68
C VAL A 94 -3.96 -1.94 -12.82
N PRO A 95 -3.67 -1.23 -13.94
CA PRO A 95 -2.47 -0.43 -14.06
C PRO A 95 -2.61 0.83 -13.20
N TYR A 96 -1.56 1.18 -12.45
CA TYR A 96 -1.60 2.34 -11.56
C TYR A 96 -0.51 3.39 -11.86
N GLY A 97 0.38 3.14 -12.81
CA GLY A 97 1.36 4.12 -13.26
C GLY A 97 2.46 3.51 -14.11
N ARG A 98 3.43 4.33 -14.51
CA ARG A 98 4.59 3.87 -15.24
C ARG A 98 5.60 3.23 -14.30
N SER A 99 6.18 2.12 -14.74
CA SER A 99 7.31 1.50 -14.05
C SER A 99 8.59 2.28 -14.26
N TRP A 100 9.52 2.15 -13.32
CA TRP A 100 10.89 2.55 -13.53
C TRP A 100 11.63 1.49 -14.35
N THR A 101 12.16 1.89 -15.51
CA THR A 101 12.77 0.95 -16.48
C THR A 101 14.27 1.15 -16.71
N LYS A 102 14.88 2.21 -16.12
CA LYS A 102 16.27 2.56 -16.41
C LYS A 102 17.31 1.71 -15.67
N SER A 103 17.01 1.31 -14.44
CA SER A 103 17.92 0.51 -13.60
C SER A 103 17.11 -0.41 -12.72
N PHE A 104 17.50 -1.69 -12.65
CA PHE A 104 16.72 -2.70 -11.93
C PHE A 104 15.22 -2.52 -12.18
N PRO A 105 14.77 -2.72 -13.42
CA PRO A 105 13.37 -2.53 -13.80
C PRO A 105 12.49 -3.42 -12.93
N ASP A 106 11.21 -3.29 -13.05
CA ASP A 106 10.16 -3.99 -12.32
C ASP A 106 9.63 -3.20 -11.10
N THR A 107 8.43 -3.54 -10.71
CA THR A 107 7.69 -2.86 -9.62
C THR A 107 8.36 -3.06 -8.26
N ARG A 108 8.32 -2.03 -7.41
CA ARG A 108 9.02 -2.04 -6.11
C ARG A 108 8.15 -1.67 -4.92
N SER A 109 7.16 -0.79 -5.11
CA SER A 109 6.28 -0.35 -4.04
C SER A 109 5.34 -1.47 -3.60
N THR A 110 5.23 -1.68 -2.31
CA THR A 110 4.25 -2.58 -1.73
C THR A 110 2.96 -1.82 -1.45
N ALA A 111 1.81 -2.45 -1.66
CA ALA A 111 0.52 -1.86 -1.36
C ALA A 111 0.31 -1.69 0.14
N VAL A 112 -0.39 -0.62 0.55
CA VAL A 112 -0.87 -0.40 1.92
C VAL A 112 -2.40 -0.42 1.88
N ILE A 113 -3.00 -1.18 2.77
CA ILE A 113 -4.46 -1.37 2.82
C ILE A 113 -4.99 -0.77 4.11
N GLU A 114 -6.03 0.02 4.00
CA GLU A 114 -6.82 0.55 5.10
C GLU A 114 -8.29 0.52 4.71
N ASP A 115 -9.12 -0.17 5.45
CA ASP A 115 -10.55 -0.37 5.20
C ASP A 115 -10.86 -0.86 3.78
N ASP A 116 -11.55 -0.04 2.98
CA ASP A 116 -11.93 -0.31 1.59
C ASP A 116 -10.94 0.26 0.56
N ARG A 117 -9.77 0.73 0.99
CA ARG A 117 -8.80 1.47 0.17
C ARG A 117 -7.44 0.81 0.15
N ILE A 118 -6.81 0.90 -1.01
CA ILE A 118 -5.43 0.50 -1.21
C ILE A 118 -4.64 1.70 -1.72
N TYR A 119 -3.52 1.99 -1.08
CA TYR A 119 -2.60 3.05 -1.46
C TYR A 119 -1.33 2.43 -2.04
N VAL A 120 -0.93 2.91 -3.21
CA VAL A 120 0.24 2.36 -3.90
C VAL A 120 0.90 3.46 -4.76
N GLN A 121 2.21 3.40 -4.89
CA GLN A 121 3.01 4.34 -5.67
C GLN A 121 3.74 3.62 -6.79
N SER A 122 3.71 4.18 -8.00
CA SER A 122 4.44 3.63 -9.16
C SER A 122 5.94 3.97 -9.11
N GLY A 123 6.73 3.26 -9.90
CA GLY A 123 8.18 3.49 -10.02
C GLY A 123 8.55 4.89 -10.51
N THR A 124 7.61 5.63 -11.10
CA THR A 124 7.74 7.01 -11.55
C THR A 124 6.90 8.00 -10.72
N GLY A 125 6.53 7.65 -9.48
CA GLY A 125 5.98 8.60 -8.52
C GLY A 125 4.48 8.83 -8.58
N LYS A 126 3.71 8.08 -9.37
CA LYS A 126 2.27 8.21 -9.35
C LYS A 126 1.68 7.51 -8.14
N VAL A 127 1.11 8.27 -7.20
CA VAL A 127 0.42 7.78 -6.01
C VAL A 127 -1.05 7.59 -6.32
N ASN A 128 -1.59 6.44 -5.94
CA ASN A 128 -2.99 6.08 -6.21
C ASN A 128 -3.69 5.62 -4.94
N CYS A 129 -4.97 5.96 -4.82
CA CYS A 129 -5.92 5.32 -3.94
C CYS A 129 -6.88 4.48 -4.80
N ILE A 130 -6.94 3.20 -4.52
CA ILE A 130 -7.68 2.22 -5.30
C ILE A 130 -8.74 1.59 -4.39
N ASN A 131 -9.96 1.43 -4.88
CA ASN A 131 -10.99 0.69 -4.17
C ASN A 131 -10.63 -0.79 -4.10
N LYS A 132 -10.59 -1.33 -2.90
CA LYS A 132 -10.12 -2.69 -2.60
C LYS A 132 -10.95 -3.80 -3.26
N GLU A 133 -12.25 -3.61 -3.37
CA GLU A 133 -13.14 -4.63 -3.92
C GLU A 133 -13.14 -4.66 -5.45
N THR A 134 -13.09 -3.47 -6.07
CA THR A 134 -13.32 -3.33 -7.50
C THR A 134 -12.07 -3.08 -8.34
N GLY A 135 -10.95 -2.67 -7.72
CA GLY A 135 -9.76 -2.22 -8.41
C GLY A 135 -9.91 -0.83 -9.06
N LYS A 136 -11.03 -0.13 -8.84
CA LYS A 136 -11.25 1.20 -9.40
C LYS A 136 -10.37 2.23 -8.72
N ILE A 137 -9.68 3.06 -9.49
CA ILE A 137 -8.91 4.19 -8.97
C ILE A 137 -9.88 5.26 -8.49
N ASN A 138 -9.84 5.58 -7.20
CA ASN A 138 -10.62 6.65 -6.57
C ASN A 138 -10.00 8.01 -6.86
N TRP A 139 -8.67 8.11 -6.67
CA TRP A 139 -7.88 9.27 -7.03
C TRP A 139 -6.44 8.86 -7.36
N ALA A 140 -5.74 9.71 -8.11
CA ALA A 140 -4.33 9.56 -8.43
C ALA A 140 -3.66 10.93 -8.48
N VAL A 141 -2.43 11.01 -7.96
CA VAL A 141 -1.59 12.21 -7.94
C VAL A 141 -0.22 11.84 -8.49
N ASP A 142 0.28 12.60 -9.43
CA ASP A 142 1.64 12.44 -9.96
C ASP A 142 2.58 13.34 -9.16
N ILE A 143 3.21 12.78 -8.12
CA ILE A 143 4.08 13.57 -7.25
C ILE A 143 5.36 14.03 -7.95
N ASP A 144 5.68 13.48 -9.11
CA ASP A 144 6.84 13.89 -9.88
C ASP A 144 6.58 15.15 -10.66
N GLU A 145 5.44 15.23 -11.36
CA GLU A 145 5.04 16.41 -12.08
C GLU A 145 4.70 17.56 -11.14
N ASP A 146 3.93 17.26 -10.08
CA ASP A 146 3.42 18.28 -9.15
C ASP A 146 4.50 18.89 -8.26
N PHE A 147 5.55 18.12 -7.92
CA PHE A 147 6.59 18.54 -6.98
C PHE A 147 8.00 18.60 -7.60
N GLU A 148 8.11 18.53 -8.94
CA GLU A 148 9.36 18.59 -9.68
C GLU A 148 10.43 17.63 -9.14
N THR A 149 10.03 16.35 -9.01
CA THR A 149 10.90 15.30 -8.49
C THR A 149 12.14 15.14 -9.36
N VAL A 150 13.30 15.16 -8.74
CA VAL A 150 14.57 14.85 -9.41
C VAL A 150 14.89 13.38 -9.22
N TYR A 151 14.64 12.58 -10.25
CA TYR A 151 15.01 11.18 -10.20
C TYR A 151 16.51 11.00 -10.20
N HIS A 152 16.94 10.31 -9.19
CA HIS A 152 18.25 9.70 -9.23
C HIS A 152 18.19 8.37 -10.00
N ARG A 153 19.34 7.74 -9.97
CA ARG A 153 19.66 6.49 -10.62
C ARG A 153 18.62 5.37 -10.45
N TRP A 154 17.77 5.43 -9.41
CA TRP A 154 17.01 4.28 -8.94
C TRP A 154 15.49 4.34 -9.11
N GLY A 155 14.91 5.51 -9.40
CA GLY A 155 13.45 5.70 -9.40
C GLY A 155 12.85 5.63 -7.99
N ASN A 156 11.52 5.56 -7.90
CA ASN A 156 10.79 5.43 -6.65
C ASN A 156 10.62 3.97 -6.23
N SER A 157 10.82 3.69 -4.94
CA SER A 157 10.60 2.39 -4.32
C SER A 157 9.86 2.48 -2.99
N GLU A 158 9.32 3.65 -2.69
CA GLU A 158 8.63 3.90 -1.42
C GLU A 158 7.26 3.22 -1.38
N THR A 159 6.90 2.80 -0.18
CA THR A 159 5.54 2.43 0.18
C THR A 159 4.91 3.64 0.85
N PRO A 160 3.76 4.15 0.39
CA PRO A 160 3.10 5.30 1.00
C PRO A 160 2.85 5.06 2.49
N LEU A 161 3.11 6.07 3.33
CA LEU A 161 2.87 5.99 4.76
C LEU A 161 1.50 6.59 5.08
N ILE A 162 0.62 5.78 5.66
CA ILE A 162 -0.71 6.22 6.08
C ILE A 162 -0.68 6.55 7.56
N ILE A 163 -1.02 7.79 7.91
CA ILE A 163 -1.14 8.25 9.31
C ILE A 163 -2.38 9.13 9.41
N ASP A 164 -3.31 8.79 10.29
CA ASP A 164 -4.57 9.50 10.47
C ASP A 164 -5.30 9.69 9.12
N ASP A 165 -5.52 10.93 8.70
CA ASP A 165 -6.16 11.28 7.43
C ASP A 165 -5.18 11.57 6.29
N LEU A 166 -3.91 11.19 6.45
CA LEU A 166 -2.84 11.55 5.53
C LEU A 166 -2.20 10.35 4.84
N VAL A 167 -1.87 10.55 3.56
CA VAL A 167 -0.93 9.74 2.79
C VAL A 167 0.36 10.54 2.66
N ILE A 168 1.44 10.06 3.25
CA ILE A 168 2.75 10.72 3.26
C ILE A 168 3.67 10.05 2.26
N CYS A 169 4.26 10.85 1.38
CA CYS A 169 5.18 10.44 0.33
C CYS A 169 6.40 11.37 0.28
N SER A 170 7.49 10.89 -0.30
CA SER A 170 8.75 11.66 -0.41
C SER A 170 9.13 11.88 -1.89
N PRO A 171 8.62 12.93 -2.53
CA PRO A 171 8.99 13.24 -3.92
C PRO A 171 10.48 13.55 -4.09
N SER A 172 11.17 14.00 -3.03
CA SER A 172 12.62 14.30 -3.04
C SER A 172 13.04 15.26 -4.17
N GLY A 173 12.18 16.26 -4.44
CA GLY A 173 12.40 17.26 -5.46
C GLY A 173 13.06 18.52 -4.92
N GLU A 174 13.31 19.48 -5.83
CA GLU A 174 13.85 20.79 -5.45
C GLU A 174 12.84 21.64 -4.68
N LYS A 175 11.55 21.36 -4.82
CA LYS A 175 10.47 22.09 -4.14
C LYS A 175 10.14 21.55 -2.75
N THR A 176 10.27 20.25 -2.55
CA THR A 176 9.92 19.62 -1.27
C THR A 176 10.56 18.24 -1.13
N SER A 177 10.82 17.85 0.10
CA SER A 177 11.31 16.49 0.40
C SER A 177 10.19 15.55 0.84
N VAL A 178 9.12 16.08 1.44
CA VAL A 178 7.98 15.29 1.93
C VAL A 178 6.69 16.03 1.62
N VAL A 179 5.68 15.30 1.17
CA VAL A 179 4.32 15.79 0.94
C VAL A 179 3.31 14.93 1.69
N ALA A 180 2.30 15.56 2.23
CA ALA A 180 1.13 14.89 2.78
C ALA A 180 -0.10 15.22 1.94
N LEU A 181 -0.78 14.17 1.50
CA LEU A 181 -2.02 14.24 0.75
C LEU A 181 -3.18 13.81 1.67
N ASN A 182 -4.37 14.35 1.46
CA ASN A 182 -5.58 13.85 2.09
C ASN A 182 -5.88 12.44 1.58
N LYS A 183 -6.00 11.46 2.46
CA LYS A 183 -6.16 10.05 2.08
C LYS A 183 -7.45 9.77 1.31
N MET A 184 -8.49 10.60 1.48
CA MET A 184 -9.79 10.41 0.83
C MET A 184 -9.84 11.04 -0.57
N THR A 185 -9.15 12.18 -0.77
CA THR A 185 -9.28 12.99 -2.00
C THR A 185 -8.01 13.06 -2.85
N GLY A 186 -6.84 12.79 -2.27
CA GLY A 186 -5.54 13.00 -2.91
C GLY A 186 -5.08 14.47 -2.91
N GLU A 187 -5.88 15.39 -2.39
CA GLU A 187 -5.51 16.80 -2.33
C GLU A 187 -4.33 17.03 -1.37
N LYS A 188 -3.41 17.91 -1.77
CA LYS A 188 -2.27 18.28 -0.92
C LYS A 188 -2.75 19.00 0.35
N VAL A 189 -2.35 18.48 1.50
CA VAL A 189 -2.61 19.10 2.82
C VAL A 189 -1.43 19.96 3.23
N TRP A 190 -0.21 19.44 3.16
CA TRP A 190 1.01 20.20 3.44
C TRP A 190 2.21 19.63 2.65
N GLN A 191 3.28 20.39 2.61
CA GLN A 191 4.57 19.96 2.10
C GLN A 191 5.69 20.55 2.97
N SER A 192 6.81 19.85 3.04
CA SER A 192 8.01 20.36 3.71
C SER A 192 8.78 21.33 2.83
N GLU A 193 9.64 22.13 3.43
CA GLU A 193 10.77 22.71 2.70
C GLU A 193 11.70 21.60 2.21
N PRO A 194 12.46 21.82 1.12
CA PRO A 194 13.44 20.83 0.65
C PRO A 194 14.55 20.66 1.70
N VAL A 195 14.85 19.42 2.05
CA VAL A 195 15.90 19.06 3.01
C VAL A 195 17.04 18.38 2.27
N GLY A 196 18.12 19.12 2.03
CA GLY A 196 19.29 18.61 1.31
C GLY A 196 19.12 18.58 -0.21
N GLY A 197 20.19 18.18 -0.91
CA GLY A 197 20.13 17.94 -2.34
C GLY A 197 19.38 16.66 -2.69
N PRO A 198 19.19 16.41 -3.97
CA PRO A 198 18.54 15.22 -4.47
C PRO A 198 19.19 13.95 -3.90
N ARG A 199 18.40 12.97 -3.51
CA ARG A 199 18.85 11.67 -2.97
C ARG A 199 19.27 10.70 -4.06
#